data_acee4fae4719d2be7e8a3bd257200a86
#
_entry.id   acee4fae4719d2be7e8a3bd257200a86
#
_cell.length_a   1.000
_cell.length_b   1.000
_cell.length_c   1.000
_cell.angle_alpha   90.00
_cell.angle_beta   90.00
_cell.angle_gamma   90.00
#
_symmetry.space_group_name_H-M   'P 1'
#
loop_
_entity.id
_entity.type
_entity.pdbx_description
1 polymer ?
#
loop_
_entity_poly.entity_id
_entity_poly.type
_entity_poly.pdbx_seq_one_letter_code
_entity_poly.pdbx_strand_id
1 'polypeptide(L)'
;MSKITEKSSKVNSEWRSICPITNTLDLLGDKWTLVLIRDLFLGKCTYSEFQASPEGIPTNILASRLKRLLDNNVIVKEAYQERPVRYAYILTAKGKALAPIIKEIVNWGLKHIPGTDDKLAKEYLKKNKRSAF
;
A
#
# COMPACT_ATOMS: atom_id res chain seq x y z
N MET A 1 5.84 -0.37 23.83
CA MET A 1 4.54 -1.02 23.91
C MET A 1 3.48 -0.20 24.60
N SER A 2 3.81 0.48 25.67
CA SER A 2 2.80 1.25 26.38
C SER A 2 2.18 2.35 25.54
N LYS A 3 2.98 3.03 24.75
CA LYS A 3 2.44 4.06 23.87
C LYS A 3 1.48 3.51 22.84
N ILE A 4 1.85 2.39 22.28
CA ILE A 4 1.01 1.73 21.29
C ILE A 4 -0.27 1.26 21.94
N THR A 5 -0.14 0.73 23.15
CA THR A 5 -1.29 0.24 23.89
C THR A 5 -2.29 1.35 24.14
N GLU A 6 -1.78 2.47 24.62
CA GLU A 6 -2.60 3.60 24.95
C GLU A 6 -3.37 4.13 23.74
N LYS A 7 -2.63 4.35 22.67
CA LYS A 7 -3.21 4.87 21.46
C LYS A 7 -4.12 3.87 20.78
N SER A 8 -3.78 2.61 20.89
CA SER A 8 -4.50 1.58 20.19
C SER A 8 -5.59 0.94 21.03
N SER A 9 -5.90 1.48 22.21
CA SER A 9 -6.95 0.88 23.00
C SER A 9 -8.26 0.82 22.25
N LYS A 10 -8.58 1.86 21.46
CA LYS A 10 -9.74 1.83 20.61
C LYS A 10 -9.59 0.82 19.49
N VAL A 11 -8.40 0.76 18.94
CA VAL A 11 -8.10 -0.13 17.82
C VAL A 11 -8.09 -1.55 18.30
N ASN A 12 -7.52 -1.79 19.49
CA ASN A 12 -7.42 -3.14 20.03
C ASN A 12 -8.77 -3.78 20.25
N SER A 13 -9.79 -2.99 20.53
CA SER A 13 -11.12 -3.56 20.73
C SER A 13 -11.67 -4.14 19.43
N GLU A 14 -11.11 -3.74 18.31
CA GLU A 14 -11.52 -4.22 16.99
C GLU A 14 -10.62 -5.29 16.43
N TRP A 15 -9.45 -5.48 17.03
CA TRP A 15 -8.51 -6.50 16.55
C TRP A 15 -8.84 -7.84 17.19
N ARG A 16 -8.73 -8.90 16.38
CA ARG A 16 -8.98 -10.25 16.87
C ARG A 16 -7.81 -10.85 17.65
N SER A 17 -6.71 -10.13 17.76
CA SER A 17 -5.51 -10.66 18.40
C SER A 17 -4.58 -9.51 18.78
N ILE A 18 -3.64 -9.79 19.68
CA ILE A 18 -2.57 -8.83 19.98
C ILE A 18 -1.31 -9.15 19.18
N CYS A 19 -1.36 -10.16 18.33
CA CYS A 19 -0.21 -10.58 17.54
C CYS A 19 0.04 -9.60 16.39
N PRO A 20 1.26 -9.05 16.28
CA PRO A 20 1.56 -8.13 15.17
C PRO A 20 1.37 -8.76 13.79
N ILE A 21 1.65 -10.04 13.67
CA ILE A 21 1.46 -10.71 12.38
C ILE A 21 -0.01 -10.72 12.02
N THR A 22 -0.84 -11.15 12.95
CA THR A 22 -2.27 -11.23 12.72
C THR A 22 -2.85 -9.86 12.39
N ASN A 23 -2.50 -8.86 13.17
CA ASN A 23 -3.04 -7.53 12.99
C ASN A 23 -2.57 -6.89 11.68
N THR A 24 -1.32 -7.12 11.33
CA THR A 24 -0.79 -6.62 10.06
C THR A 24 -1.52 -7.29 8.89
N LEU A 25 -1.76 -8.59 8.98
CA LEU A 25 -2.46 -9.29 7.91
C LEU A 25 -3.93 -8.89 7.82
N ASP A 26 -4.53 -8.49 8.94
CA ASP A 26 -5.89 -7.98 8.88
C ASP A 26 -5.96 -6.70 8.06
N LEU A 27 -4.89 -5.91 8.06
CA LEU A 27 -4.80 -4.71 7.26
C LEU A 27 -4.31 -4.97 5.84
N LEU A 28 -3.31 -5.82 5.68
CA LEU A 28 -2.58 -5.98 4.42
C LEU A 28 -2.75 -7.35 3.75
N GLY A 29 -3.49 -8.26 4.37
CA GLY A 29 -3.44 -9.66 3.96
C GLY A 29 -4.28 -10.07 2.77
N ASP A 30 -5.11 -9.18 2.25
CA ASP A 30 -5.89 -9.48 1.05
C ASP A 30 -4.99 -9.35 -0.18
N LYS A 31 -5.48 -9.83 -1.30
CA LYS A 31 -4.62 -9.88 -2.49
C LYS A 31 -4.42 -8.54 -3.18
N TRP A 32 -5.10 -7.49 -2.76
CA TRP A 32 -5.03 -6.21 -3.45
C TRP A 32 -4.27 -5.11 -2.73
N THR A 33 -4.29 -5.11 -1.40
CA THR A 33 -3.75 -3.99 -0.63
C THR A 33 -2.27 -3.75 -0.87
N LEU A 34 -1.45 -4.81 -0.78
CA LEU A 34 -0.02 -4.64 -1.02
C LEU A 34 0.31 -4.33 -2.48
N VAL A 35 -0.55 -4.76 -3.40
CA VAL A 35 -0.39 -4.39 -4.81
C VAL A 35 -0.58 -2.88 -4.99
N LEU A 36 -1.56 -2.30 -4.29
CA LEU A 36 -1.76 -0.86 -4.32
C LEU A 36 -0.59 -0.12 -3.68
N ILE A 37 -0.08 -0.64 -2.57
CA ILE A 37 1.06 -0.02 -1.90
C ILE A 37 2.28 -0.09 -2.81
N ARG A 38 2.47 -1.21 -3.51
CA ARG A 38 3.52 -1.31 -4.52
C ARG A 38 3.38 -0.18 -5.55
N ASP A 39 2.17 0.03 -6.06
CA ASP A 39 1.93 1.06 -7.05
C ASP A 39 2.25 2.45 -6.51
N LEU A 40 1.89 2.69 -5.25
CA LEU A 40 2.21 3.96 -4.61
C LEU A 40 3.72 4.18 -4.50
N PHE A 41 4.46 3.13 -4.15
CA PHE A 41 5.92 3.21 -4.13
C PHE A 41 6.50 3.45 -5.52
N LEU A 42 5.82 2.96 -6.54
CA LEU A 42 6.27 3.17 -7.92
C LEU A 42 5.84 4.53 -8.47
N GLY A 43 5.20 5.35 -7.65
CA GLY A 43 4.85 6.71 -8.02
C GLY A 43 3.45 6.90 -8.54
N LYS A 44 2.66 5.85 -8.64
CA LYS A 44 1.27 5.99 -9.04
C LYS A 44 0.50 6.64 -7.90
N CYS A 45 -0.45 7.49 -8.25
CA CYS A 45 -1.17 8.23 -7.21
C CYS A 45 -2.63 8.53 -7.55
N THR A 46 -3.11 8.18 -8.74
CA THR A 46 -4.50 8.46 -9.11
C THR A 46 -5.26 7.19 -9.40
N TYR A 47 -6.59 7.28 -9.36
CA TYR A 47 -7.45 6.14 -9.67
C TYR A 47 -7.09 5.51 -11.01
N SER A 48 -6.97 6.34 -12.04
CA SER A 48 -6.70 5.81 -13.37
C SER A 48 -5.36 5.09 -13.44
N GLU A 49 -4.37 5.61 -12.70
CA GLU A 49 -3.06 4.95 -12.68
C GLU A 49 -3.12 3.60 -11.99
N PHE A 50 -3.86 3.52 -10.87
CA PHE A 50 -4.02 2.24 -10.19
C PHE A 50 -4.77 1.24 -11.06
N GLN A 51 -5.82 1.71 -11.74
CA GLN A 51 -6.62 0.84 -12.59
C GLN A 51 -5.85 0.34 -13.80
N ALA A 52 -4.83 1.08 -14.22
CA ALA A 52 -4.01 0.69 -15.36
C ALA A 52 -2.97 -0.37 -15.03
N SER A 53 -2.82 -0.73 -13.75
CA SER A 53 -1.87 -1.77 -13.37
C SER A 53 -2.31 -3.12 -13.94
N PRO A 54 -1.33 -3.99 -14.28
CA PRO A 54 -1.64 -5.21 -15.03
C PRO A 54 -2.57 -6.19 -14.31
N GLU A 55 -2.64 -6.12 -12.99
CA GLU A 55 -3.50 -7.04 -12.24
C GLU A 55 -4.99 -6.74 -12.40
N GLY A 56 -5.33 -5.51 -12.86
CA GLY A 56 -6.72 -5.21 -13.16
C GLY A 56 -7.65 -5.13 -11.97
N ILE A 57 -7.31 -4.31 -10.99
CA ILE A 57 -8.13 -4.21 -9.79
C ILE A 57 -9.53 -3.69 -10.12
N PRO A 58 -10.59 -4.37 -9.65
CA PRO A 58 -11.96 -3.87 -9.86
C PRO A 58 -12.17 -2.54 -9.15
N THR A 59 -13.00 -1.69 -9.74
CA THR A 59 -13.22 -0.34 -9.23
C THR A 59 -13.73 -0.31 -7.80
N ASN A 60 -14.68 -1.18 -7.47
CA ASN A 60 -15.23 -1.20 -6.12
C ASN A 60 -14.19 -1.68 -5.09
N ILE A 61 -13.31 -2.59 -5.48
CA ILE A 61 -12.25 -3.05 -4.60
C ILE A 61 -11.22 -1.93 -4.40
N LEU A 62 -10.85 -1.24 -5.49
CA LEU A 62 -9.94 -0.12 -5.41
C LEU A 62 -10.44 0.93 -4.41
N ALA A 63 -11.70 1.34 -4.57
CA ALA A 63 -12.29 2.33 -3.67
C ALA A 63 -12.26 1.86 -2.22
N SER A 64 -12.62 0.60 -2.00
CA SER A 64 -12.65 0.01 -0.67
C SER A 64 -11.26 -0.03 -0.03
N ARG A 65 -10.26 -0.42 -0.79
CA ARG A 65 -8.90 -0.54 -0.26
C ARG A 65 -8.27 0.82 0.00
N LEU A 66 -8.50 1.77 -0.89
CA LEU A 66 -8.01 3.13 -0.66
C LEU A 66 -8.62 3.72 0.60
N LYS A 67 -9.92 3.49 0.82
CA LYS A 67 -10.56 3.97 2.03
C LYS A 67 -9.94 3.33 3.27
N ARG A 68 -9.68 2.05 3.24
CA ARG A 68 -9.06 1.36 4.37
C ARG A 68 -7.67 1.92 4.66
N LEU A 69 -6.90 2.19 3.62
CA LEU A 69 -5.56 2.75 3.80
C LEU A 69 -5.62 4.17 4.35
N LEU A 70 -6.59 4.96 3.91
CA LEU A 70 -6.81 6.30 4.46
C LEU A 70 -7.20 6.22 5.92
N ASP A 71 -8.14 5.34 6.26
CA ASP A 71 -8.63 5.21 7.63
C ASP A 71 -7.54 4.76 8.59
N ASN A 72 -6.54 4.05 8.08
CA ASN A 72 -5.43 3.55 8.89
C ASN A 72 -4.17 4.41 8.78
N ASN A 73 -4.29 5.57 8.17
CA ASN A 73 -3.19 6.54 8.07
C ASN A 73 -1.96 6.02 7.33
N VAL A 74 -2.17 5.06 6.45
CA VAL A 74 -1.09 4.56 5.57
C VAL A 74 -0.90 5.51 4.41
N ILE A 75 -1.99 6.15 3.96
CA ILE A 75 -1.95 7.15 2.91
C ILE A 75 -2.78 8.36 3.32
N VAL A 76 -2.54 9.47 2.63
CA VAL A 76 -3.40 10.66 2.68
C VAL A 76 -3.79 10.99 1.24
N LYS A 77 -4.81 11.79 1.07
CA LYS A 77 -5.16 12.27 -0.26
C LYS A 77 -5.08 13.79 -0.29
N GLU A 78 -4.62 14.32 -1.42
CA GLU A 78 -4.49 15.76 -1.63
C GLU A 78 -5.14 16.12 -2.95
N ALA A 79 -5.88 17.22 -2.94
CA ALA A 79 -6.47 17.71 -4.18
C ALA A 79 -5.36 18.30 -5.05
N TYR A 80 -5.27 17.84 -6.31
CA TYR A 80 -4.32 18.42 -7.26
C TYR A 80 -5.04 19.23 -8.33
N GLN A 81 -6.37 19.20 -8.29
CA GLN A 81 -7.20 19.95 -9.23
C GLN A 81 -8.49 20.29 -8.51
N GLU A 82 -9.04 21.47 -8.75
CA GLU A 82 -10.20 21.95 -8.02
C GLU A 82 -11.51 21.91 -8.79
N ARG A 83 -11.48 21.96 -10.10
CA ARG A 83 -12.72 22.03 -10.91
C ARG A 83 -12.60 21.15 -12.13
N PRO A 84 -13.10 19.91 -12.08
CA PRO A 84 -13.65 19.22 -10.91
C PRO A 84 -12.54 18.83 -9.95
N VAL A 85 -12.91 18.56 -8.71
CA VAL A 85 -11.89 18.19 -7.72
C VAL A 85 -11.34 16.80 -8.04
N ARG A 86 -10.03 16.69 -8.03
CA ARG A 86 -9.33 15.41 -8.26
C ARG A 86 -8.26 15.25 -7.22
N TYR A 87 -8.12 14.03 -6.75
CA TYR A 87 -7.21 13.72 -5.65
C TYR A 87 -6.08 12.82 -6.07
N ALA A 88 -4.92 13.06 -5.48
CA ALA A 88 -3.78 12.17 -5.55
C ALA A 88 -3.59 11.52 -4.19
N TYR A 89 -3.19 10.27 -4.18
CA TYR A 89 -2.96 9.51 -2.94
C TYR A 89 -1.46 9.40 -2.70
N ILE A 90 -1.07 9.64 -1.46
CA ILE A 90 0.35 9.77 -1.11
C ILE A 90 0.63 8.95 0.14
N LEU A 91 1.74 8.23 0.16
CA LEU A 91 2.14 7.45 1.33
C LEU A 91 2.54 8.38 2.46
N THR A 92 2.04 8.08 3.65
CA THR A 92 2.50 8.75 4.87
C THR A 92 3.83 8.12 5.32
N ALA A 93 4.42 8.66 6.40
CA ALA A 93 5.59 8.03 6.98
C ALA A 93 5.31 6.57 7.37
N LYS A 94 4.12 6.33 7.92
CA LYS A 94 3.69 4.97 8.25
C LYS A 94 3.63 4.08 7.01
N GLY A 95 3.11 4.63 5.91
CA GLY A 95 3.06 3.90 4.65
C GLY A 95 4.42 3.63 4.09
N LYS A 96 5.32 4.62 4.13
CA LYS A 96 6.68 4.44 3.62
C LYS A 96 7.45 3.41 4.41
N ALA A 97 7.10 3.22 5.67
CA ALA A 97 7.74 2.23 6.52
C ALA A 97 7.46 0.79 6.04
N LEU A 98 6.54 0.62 5.10
CA LEU A 98 6.27 -0.70 4.51
C LEU A 98 7.28 -1.10 3.44
N ALA A 99 8.18 -0.20 3.05
CA ALA A 99 9.15 -0.51 1.99
C ALA A 99 9.96 -1.78 2.26
N PRO A 100 10.50 -1.99 3.47
CA PRO A 100 11.25 -3.23 3.73
C PRO A 100 10.38 -4.48 3.57
N ILE A 101 9.12 -4.39 3.94
CA ILE A 101 8.20 -5.53 3.83
C ILE A 101 8.00 -5.89 2.37
N ILE A 102 7.72 -4.90 1.54
CA ILE A 102 7.51 -5.14 0.11
C ILE A 102 8.79 -5.70 -0.51
N LYS A 103 9.93 -5.14 -0.13
CA LYS A 103 11.21 -5.59 -0.65
C LYS A 103 11.45 -7.07 -0.35
N GLU A 104 11.14 -7.49 0.88
CA GLU A 104 11.33 -8.88 1.26
C GLU A 104 10.33 -9.79 0.57
N ILE A 105 9.12 -9.31 0.33
CA ILE A 105 8.17 -10.09 -0.45
C ILE A 105 8.68 -10.29 -1.87
N VAL A 106 9.24 -9.25 -2.48
CA VAL A 106 9.83 -9.37 -3.81
C VAL A 106 10.94 -10.40 -3.81
N ASN A 107 11.84 -10.30 -2.85
CA ASN A 107 12.98 -11.23 -2.76
C ASN A 107 12.51 -12.67 -2.59
N TRP A 108 11.56 -12.89 -1.70
CA TRP A 108 11.03 -14.21 -1.46
C TRP A 108 10.35 -14.77 -2.71
N GLY A 109 9.55 -13.92 -3.37
CA GLY A 109 8.82 -14.32 -4.56
C GLY A 109 9.76 -14.69 -5.70
N LEU A 110 10.78 -13.85 -5.92
CA LEU A 110 11.74 -14.13 -7.00
C LEU A 110 12.46 -15.45 -6.76
N LYS A 111 12.74 -15.76 -5.51
CA LYS A 111 13.48 -16.95 -5.17
C LYS A 111 12.63 -18.22 -5.24
N HIS A 112 11.36 -18.12 -4.86
CA HIS A 112 10.55 -19.31 -4.62
C HIS A 112 9.36 -19.50 -5.56
N ILE A 113 8.99 -18.49 -6.33
CA ILE A 113 7.84 -18.60 -7.22
C ILE A 113 8.31 -18.53 -8.68
N PRO A 114 8.30 -19.68 -9.37
CA PRO A 114 8.78 -19.70 -10.77
C PRO A 114 7.97 -18.77 -11.66
N GLY A 115 8.65 -18.13 -12.61
CA GLY A 115 7.99 -17.27 -13.56
C GLY A 115 7.80 -15.83 -13.10
N THR A 116 8.24 -15.50 -11.89
CA THR A 116 8.19 -14.11 -11.43
C THR A 116 9.44 -13.37 -11.85
N ASP A 117 9.29 -12.06 -12.06
CA ASP A 117 10.45 -11.19 -12.25
C ASP A 117 10.11 -9.81 -11.70
N ASP A 118 11.13 -8.99 -11.54
CA ASP A 118 10.97 -7.66 -10.99
C ASP A 118 11.10 -6.57 -12.06
N LYS A 119 10.85 -6.93 -13.29
CA LYS A 119 11.03 -6.03 -14.43
C LYS A 119 10.25 -4.73 -14.27
N LEU A 120 9.00 -4.83 -13.85
CA LEU A 120 8.15 -3.67 -13.70
C LEU A 120 8.73 -2.69 -12.68
N ALA A 121 9.15 -3.20 -11.53
CA ALA A 121 9.72 -2.36 -10.50
C ALA A 121 11.01 -1.71 -10.95
N LYS A 122 11.88 -2.50 -11.59
CA LYS A 122 13.16 -1.97 -12.08
C LYS A 122 12.97 -0.89 -13.12
N GLU A 123 12.03 -1.13 -14.02
CA GLU A 123 11.75 -0.18 -15.07
C GLU A 123 11.29 1.14 -14.50
N TYR A 124 10.40 1.06 -13.52
CA TYR A 124 9.89 2.25 -12.88
C TYR A 124 10.97 2.99 -12.11
N LEU A 125 11.83 2.26 -11.43
CA LEU A 125 12.92 2.88 -10.67
C LEU A 125 13.90 3.61 -11.57
N LYS A 126 14.10 3.15 -12.78
CA LYS A 126 14.94 3.85 -13.73
C LYS A 126 14.38 5.22 -14.08
N LYS A 127 13.06 5.30 -14.23
CA LYS A 127 12.41 6.57 -14.58
C LYS A 127 12.30 7.49 -13.40
N ASN A 128 12.12 6.93 -12.22
CA ASN A 128 11.83 7.72 -11.03
C ASN A 128 12.81 7.37 -9.94
N LYS A 129 13.94 8.08 -9.96
CA LYS A 129 15.01 7.78 -9.02
C LYS A 129 14.68 8.05 -7.57
N ARG A 130 13.57 8.72 -7.31
CA ARG A 130 13.17 9.03 -5.95
C ARG A 130 12.28 7.98 -5.32
N SER A 131 12.02 6.92 -6.04
CA SER A 131 11.21 5.84 -5.50
C SER A 131 11.90 5.24 -4.27
N ALA A 132 11.10 4.78 -3.33
CA ALA A 132 11.59 4.23 -2.09
C ALA A 132 12.25 2.87 -2.23
N PHE A 133 12.05 2.19 -3.34
CA PHE A 133 12.77 0.96 -3.56
C PHE A 133 14.21 1.27 -3.87
#